data_738b50fea2c0d84784439f70ad8f3fda
#
_entry.id   738b50fea2c0d84784439f70ad8f3fda
#
_cell.length_a   1.000
_cell.length_b   1.000
_cell.length_c   1.000
_cell.angle_alpha   90.00
_cell.angle_beta   90.00
_cell.angle_gamma   90.00
#
_symmetry.space_group_name_H-M   'P 1'
#
loop_
_entity.id
_entity.type
_entity.pdbx_description
1 polymer ?
#
loop_
_entity_poly.entity_id
_entity_poly.type
_entity_poly.pdbx_seq_one_letter_code
_entity_poly.pdbx_strand_id
1 'polypeptide(L)'
;MSIHGTIDEIALSLGAKFMPKYFRDGFNSPPVAEHLQAVSLEIPELNGEGDYEITASSLVGQLNAAFRLAHWEGDDVPTLIYHHGASEIPFDYGFKRIFPLKKIPARANLFLVRAPFHRSMKDFQHGIRTLANVVAMLAVSVKVIEGIVETNREKKVPRILVAGTSLGGFITNLHHIHCGSADAYTPLLAGLAMNDAYLRSAYSRAVDLKAKENPADIDTVLNFRGEFSEKDSGNVFPLLARHDRIVRYPVQKDSYGDRPVVTIEKGHATGALAYGALRSHVFDVLQR
;
A
#
# COMPACT_ATOMS: atom_id res chain seq x y z
N MET A 1 -19.68 18.07 -10.57
CA MET A 1 -19.01 16.79 -10.24
C MET A 1 -18.03 16.51 -11.37
N SER A 2 -16.76 16.17 -11.11
CA SER A 2 -15.82 15.87 -12.21
C SER A 2 -16.15 14.50 -12.80
N ILE A 3 -15.87 14.31 -14.09
CA ILE A 3 -16.02 13.01 -14.77
C ILE A 3 -15.25 11.88 -14.05
N HIS A 4 -14.08 12.20 -13.49
CA HIS A 4 -13.24 11.26 -12.77
C HIS A 4 -13.87 10.79 -11.44
N GLY A 5 -14.50 11.71 -10.68
CA GLY A 5 -15.22 11.33 -9.46
C GLY A 5 -16.47 10.48 -9.74
N THR A 6 -17.12 10.70 -10.87
CA THR A 6 -18.25 9.86 -11.31
C THR A 6 -17.79 8.44 -11.66
N ILE A 7 -16.62 8.27 -12.28
CA ILE A 7 -16.02 6.97 -12.58
C ILE A 7 -15.73 6.19 -11.29
N ASP A 8 -15.18 6.84 -10.27
CA ASP A 8 -14.94 6.22 -8.96
C ASP A 8 -16.23 5.69 -8.34
N GLU A 9 -17.31 6.46 -8.38
CA GLU A 9 -18.62 6.04 -7.85
C GLU A 9 -19.24 4.87 -8.62
N ILE A 10 -19.13 4.87 -9.95
CA ILE A 10 -19.64 3.77 -10.79
C ILE A 10 -18.84 2.49 -10.53
N ALA A 11 -17.51 2.58 -10.53
CA ALA A 11 -16.64 1.43 -10.28
C ALA A 11 -16.94 0.78 -8.92
N LEU A 12 -17.15 1.60 -7.88
CA LEU A 12 -17.51 1.11 -6.55
C LEU A 12 -18.92 0.51 -6.50
N SER A 13 -19.89 1.14 -7.18
CA SER A 13 -21.28 0.66 -7.16
C SER A 13 -21.42 -0.71 -7.82
N LEU A 14 -20.64 -0.99 -8.85
CA LEU A 14 -20.59 -2.29 -9.51
C LEU A 14 -19.84 -3.32 -8.64
N GLY A 15 -18.66 -2.97 -8.13
CA GLY A 15 -17.85 -3.85 -7.30
C GLY A 15 -18.54 -4.23 -5.98
N ALA A 16 -19.16 -3.27 -5.31
CA ALA A 16 -19.79 -3.47 -3.99
C ALA A 16 -21.00 -4.43 -4.01
N LYS A 17 -21.57 -4.74 -5.18
CA LYS A 17 -22.69 -5.70 -5.32
C LYS A 17 -22.23 -7.17 -5.28
N PHE A 18 -20.98 -7.43 -5.67
CA PHE A 18 -20.45 -8.78 -5.85
C PHE A 18 -19.39 -9.17 -4.82
N MET A 19 -18.95 -8.22 -3.99
CA MET A 19 -17.95 -8.43 -2.96
C MET A 19 -18.58 -8.55 -1.57
N PRO A 20 -18.07 -9.41 -0.69
CA PRO A 20 -18.46 -9.39 0.71
C PRO A 20 -18.12 -8.04 1.32
N LYS A 21 -18.91 -7.63 2.32
CA LYS A 21 -18.66 -6.37 3.01
C LYS A 21 -17.42 -6.47 3.90
N TYR A 22 -16.64 -5.41 3.90
CA TYR A 22 -15.53 -5.23 4.84
C TYR A 22 -16.05 -5.28 6.28
N PHE A 23 -15.30 -5.95 7.15
CA PHE A 23 -15.54 -6.03 8.61
C PHE A 23 -16.88 -6.68 8.99
N ARG A 24 -17.46 -7.49 8.09
CA ARG A 24 -18.74 -8.17 8.32
C ARG A 24 -18.71 -9.13 9.50
N ASP A 25 -17.58 -9.80 9.71
CA ASP A 25 -17.44 -10.86 10.72
C ASP A 25 -16.70 -10.36 11.99
N GLY A 26 -16.16 -9.14 11.97
CA GLY A 26 -15.51 -8.52 13.13
C GLY A 26 -14.93 -7.15 12.77
N PHE A 27 -15.21 -6.15 13.61
CA PHE A 27 -14.77 -4.78 13.43
C PHE A 27 -13.84 -4.27 14.54
N ASN A 28 -13.33 -5.17 15.39
CA ASN A 28 -12.36 -4.87 16.44
C ASN A 28 -10.99 -5.39 16.03
N SER A 29 -9.93 -4.68 16.42
CA SER A 29 -8.55 -5.09 16.23
C SER A 29 -7.63 -4.38 17.22
N PRO A 30 -6.55 -5.03 17.68
CA PRO A 30 -5.42 -4.31 18.25
C PRO A 30 -4.85 -3.28 17.26
N PRO A 31 -4.12 -2.25 17.74
CA PRO A 31 -3.40 -1.30 16.90
C PRO A 31 -2.36 -1.97 15.98
N VAL A 32 -2.00 -1.29 14.89
CA VAL A 32 -0.97 -1.78 13.95
C VAL A 32 0.36 -2.09 14.65
N ALA A 33 0.76 -1.31 15.64
CA ALA A 33 2.00 -1.51 16.40
C ALA A 33 2.04 -2.88 17.11
N GLU A 34 0.92 -3.32 17.70
CA GLU A 34 0.83 -4.63 18.35
C GLU A 34 0.88 -5.77 17.31
N HIS A 35 0.20 -5.61 16.17
CA HIS A 35 0.33 -6.56 15.07
C HIS A 35 1.77 -6.65 14.56
N LEU A 36 2.48 -5.54 14.40
CA LEU A 36 3.89 -5.51 13.98
C LEU A 36 4.82 -6.24 14.95
N GLN A 37 4.59 -6.09 16.26
CA GLN A 37 5.36 -6.80 17.29
C GLN A 37 5.14 -8.32 17.25
N ALA A 38 3.95 -8.75 16.87
CA ALA A 38 3.59 -10.16 16.79
C ALA A 38 3.98 -10.83 15.46
N VAL A 39 4.35 -10.06 14.44
CA VAL A 39 4.76 -10.64 13.14
C VAL A 39 6.17 -11.22 13.26
N SER A 40 6.27 -12.51 12.91
CA SER A 40 7.53 -13.21 12.70
C SER A 40 7.53 -13.81 11.29
N LEU A 41 8.58 -13.52 10.52
CA LEU A 41 8.80 -14.05 9.18
C LEU A 41 10.30 -14.07 8.86
N GLU A 42 10.68 -14.86 7.87
CA GLU A 42 12.03 -14.89 7.32
C GLU A 42 11.95 -14.55 5.82
N ILE A 43 12.91 -13.73 5.37
CA ILE A 43 13.10 -13.46 3.95
C ILE A 43 13.94 -14.59 3.37
N PRO A 44 13.47 -15.30 2.34
CA PRO A 44 14.25 -16.34 1.72
C PRO A 44 15.48 -15.77 1.03
N GLU A 45 16.53 -16.59 0.94
CA GLU A 45 17.75 -16.24 0.19
C GLU A 45 17.42 -15.93 -1.28
N LEU A 46 17.97 -14.81 -1.77
CA LEU A 46 17.72 -14.37 -3.15
C LEU A 46 18.60 -15.13 -4.14
N ASN A 47 18.00 -16.02 -4.90
CA ASN A 47 18.68 -16.86 -5.91
C ASN A 47 18.44 -16.36 -7.34
N GLY A 48 18.08 -15.07 -7.53
CA GLY A 48 17.81 -14.45 -8.83
C GLY A 48 16.39 -13.92 -8.97
N GLU A 49 16.05 -13.47 -10.16
CA GLU A 49 14.71 -12.98 -10.49
C GLU A 49 13.67 -14.10 -10.37
N GLY A 50 12.52 -13.81 -9.73
CA GLY A 50 11.47 -14.80 -9.51
C GLY A 50 10.53 -14.44 -8.35
N ASP A 51 9.59 -15.34 -8.08
CA ASP A 51 8.63 -15.22 -6.98
C ASP A 51 9.15 -15.94 -5.72
N TYR A 52 9.04 -15.26 -4.58
CA TYR A 52 9.46 -15.73 -3.28
C TYR A 52 8.26 -15.74 -2.33
N GLU A 53 7.79 -16.93 -1.96
CA GLU A 53 6.68 -17.10 -1.02
C GLU A 53 7.18 -16.97 0.43
N ILE A 54 6.38 -16.32 1.27
CA ILE A 54 6.68 -16.07 2.68
C ILE A 54 5.51 -16.56 3.52
N THR A 55 5.82 -17.34 4.55
CA THR A 55 4.88 -17.64 5.62
C THR A 55 5.20 -16.78 6.82
N ALA A 56 4.24 -15.97 7.25
CA ALA A 56 4.37 -15.10 8.42
C ALA A 56 3.46 -15.57 9.54
N SER A 57 3.96 -15.66 10.76
CA SER A 57 3.14 -15.76 11.97
C SER A 57 2.61 -14.39 12.34
N SER A 58 1.35 -14.30 12.80
CA SER A 58 0.69 -13.03 13.15
C SER A 58 -0.34 -13.25 14.26
N LEU A 59 -0.95 -12.16 14.78
CA LEU A 59 -2.04 -12.24 15.77
C LEU A 59 -3.28 -12.98 15.27
N VAL A 60 -3.47 -13.08 13.95
CA VAL A 60 -4.61 -13.79 13.34
C VAL A 60 -4.23 -15.17 12.81
N GLY A 61 -3.07 -15.69 13.21
CA GLY A 61 -2.53 -16.97 12.75
C GLY A 61 -1.50 -16.81 11.63
N GLN A 62 -1.28 -17.91 10.88
CA GLN A 62 -0.33 -17.91 9.77
C GLN A 62 -0.91 -17.23 8.53
N LEU A 63 -0.13 -16.36 7.92
CA LEU A 63 -0.47 -15.62 6.71
C LEU A 63 0.58 -15.88 5.62
N ASN A 64 0.10 -15.97 4.37
CA ASN A 64 0.95 -16.13 3.20
C ASN A 64 1.11 -14.80 2.47
N ALA A 65 2.28 -14.21 2.56
CA ALA A 65 2.73 -13.10 1.74
C ALA A 65 3.67 -13.59 0.63
N ALA A 66 4.14 -12.71 -0.21
CA ALA A 66 5.23 -12.98 -1.14
C ALA A 66 5.87 -11.67 -1.61
N PHE A 67 7.01 -11.81 -2.27
CA PHE A 67 7.50 -10.76 -3.16
C PHE A 67 8.02 -11.37 -4.45
N ARG A 68 8.10 -10.54 -5.48
CA ARG A 68 8.78 -10.84 -6.73
C ARG A 68 10.01 -9.97 -6.85
N LEU A 69 11.18 -10.58 -7.05
CA LEU A 69 12.32 -9.88 -7.61
C LEU A 69 12.11 -9.82 -9.13
N ALA A 70 11.56 -8.69 -9.57
CA ALA A 70 11.12 -8.52 -10.96
C ALA A 70 12.27 -8.12 -11.91
N HIS A 71 13.31 -7.52 -11.36
CA HIS A 71 14.51 -7.14 -12.07
C HIS A 71 15.68 -6.96 -11.10
N TRP A 72 16.85 -7.49 -11.46
CA TRP A 72 18.10 -7.29 -10.73
C TRP A 72 19.19 -6.85 -11.70
N GLU A 73 19.68 -5.63 -11.52
CA GLU A 73 20.74 -5.05 -12.37
C GLU A 73 22.12 -5.11 -11.68
N GLY A 74 22.15 -5.10 -10.33
CA GLY A 74 23.39 -5.19 -9.56
C GLY A 74 23.31 -4.50 -8.20
N ASP A 75 24.39 -4.60 -7.43
CA ASP A 75 24.48 -3.98 -6.10
C ASP A 75 24.81 -2.47 -6.16
N ASP A 76 25.26 -1.98 -7.29
CA ASP A 76 25.68 -0.59 -7.55
C ASP A 76 24.57 0.34 -8.04
N VAL A 77 23.35 -0.18 -8.19
CA VAL A 77 22.18 0.59 -8.59
C VAL A 77 21.14 0.70 -7.46
N PRO A 78 20.28 1.74 -7.48
CA PRO A 78 19.24 1.86 -6.47
C PRO A 78 18.21 0.73 -6.53
N THR A 79 17.53 0.49 -5.42
CA THR A 79 16.44 -0.48 -5.30
C THR A 79 15.10 0.23 -5.11
N LEU A 80 14.11 -0.16 -5.90
CA LEU A 80 12.70 0.16 -5.72
C LEU A 80 11.96 -1.05 -5.15
N ILE A 81 11.33 -0.88 -4.00
CA ILE A 81 10.40 -1.84 -3.41
C ILE A 81 8.99 -1.29 -3.59
N TYR A 82 8.18 -1.94 -4.42
CA TYR A 82 6.84 -1.49 -4.76
C TYR A 82 5.78 -2.42 -4.19
N HIS A 83 4.71 -1.84 -3.61
CA HIS A 83 3.56 -2.59 -3.11
C HIS A 83 2.30 -2.29 -3.94
N HIS A 84 1.55 -3.33 -4.30
CA HIS A 84 0.35 -3.25 -5.13
C HIS A 84 -0.87 -2.62 -4.41
N GLY A 85 -1.92 -2.27 -5.17
CA GLY A 85 -3.20 -1.80 -4.65
C GLY A 85 -4.14 -2.95 -4.23
N ALA A 86 -5.15 -2.65 -3.41
CA ALA A 86 -6.03 -3.66 -2.78
C ALA A 86 -6.78 -4.56 -3.78
N SER A 87 -7.15 -4.07 -4.95
CA SER A 87 -7.91 -4.83 -5.95
C SER A 87 -7.06 -5.52 -7.00
N GLU A 88 -5.73 -5.47 -6.87
CA GLU A 88 -4.82 -6.04 -7.86
C GLU A 88 -4.64 -7.55 -7.65
N ILE A 89 -5.46 -8.32 -8.35
CA ILE A 89 -5.36 -9.78 -8.44
C ILE A 89 -5.47 -10.15 -9.93
N PRO A 90 -4.36 -10.55 -10.57
CA PRO A 90 -3.02 -10.79 -10.02
C PRO A 90 -2.30 -9.49 -9.56
N PHE A 91 -1.51 -9.62 -8.50
CA PHE A 91 -0.86 -8.49 -7.79
C PHE A 91 0.14 -7.68 -8.64
N ASP A 92 0.57 -8.21 -9.76
CA ASP A 92 1.53 -7.58 -10.68
C ASP A 92 0.86 -6.78 -11.83
N TYR A 93 -0.46 -6.68 -11.82
CA TYR A 93 -1.20 -6.04 -12.90
C TYR A 93 -0.84 -4.56 -13.11
N GLY A 94 -0.88 -3.76 -12.04
CA GLY A 94 -0.49 -2.34 -12.07
C GLY A 94 1.01 -2.17 -12.27
N PHE A 95 1.80 -2.95 -11.53
CA PHE A 95 3.26 -2.91 -11.60
C PHE A 95 3.80 -3.06 -13.02
N LYS A 96 3.37 -4.07 -13.76
CA LYS A 96 3.80 -4.32 -15.17
C LYS A 96 3.46 -3.18 -16.12
N ARG A 97 2.47 -2.35 -15.79
CA ARG A 97 2.06 -1.19 -16.59
C ARG A 97 2.79 0.08 -16.18
N ILE A 98 2.99 0.24 -14.87
CA ILE A 98 3.80 1.35 -14.35
C ILE A 98 5.26 1.17 -14.78
N PHE A 99 5.80 -0.05 -14.65
CA PHE A 99 7.19 -0.40 -14.97
C PHE A 99 7.28 -1.45 -16.09
N PRO A 100 7.05 -1.09 -17.36
CA PRO A 100 7.11 -2.02 -18.48
C PRO A 100 8.56 -2.30 -18.89
N LEU A 101 9.27 -3.14 -18.14
CA LEU A 101 10.70 -3.43 -18.23
C LEU A 101 11.21 -3.75 -19.65
N LYS A 102 10.37 -4.42 -20.47
CA LYS A 102 10.72 -4.70 -21.87
C LYS A 102 10.80 -3.46 -22.77
N LYS A 103 10.24 -2.33 -22.33
CA LYS A 103 10.14 -1.08 -23.11
C LYS A 103 10.96 0.05 -22.53
N ILE A 104 11.13 0.05 -21.23
CA ILE A 104 11.76 1.13 -20.47
C ILE A 104 12.74 0.50 -19.50
N PRO A 105 14.04 0.61 -19.75
CA PRO A 105 15.05 0.11 -18.82
C PRO A 105 14.93 0.87 -17.49
N ALA A 106 14.91 0.13 -16.40
CA ALA A 106 14.78 0.69 -15.07
C ALA A 106 16.17 0.80 -14.48
N ARG A 107 17.09 1.32 -14.65
CA ARG A 107 18.42 1.37 -13.94
C ARG A 107 18.26 1.28 -12.41
N ALA A 108 17.64 0.20 -11.97
CA ALA A 108 17.30 -0.07 -10.59
C ALA A 108 16.93 -1.53 -10.39
N ASN A 109 17.21 -2.07 -9.21
CA ASN A 109 16.61 -3.34 -8.77
C ASN A 109 15.13 -3.13 -8.44
N LEU A 110 14.27 -4.04 -8.86
CA LEU A 110 12.83 -3.90 -8.71
C LEU A 110 12.23 -5.08 -7.94
N PHE A 111 11.69 -4.78 -6.77
CA PHE A 111 10.91 -5.71 -5.96
C PHE A 111 9.43 -5.32 -5.99
N LEU A 112 8.57 -6.32 -6.11
CA LEU A 112 7.12 -6.16 -6.01
C LEU A 112 6.59 -7.02 -4.88
N VAL A 113 5.99 -6.41 -3.86
CA VAL A 113 5.44 -7.10 -2.69
C VAL A 113 3.98 -7.48 -2.93
N ARG A 114 3.62 -8.74 -2.61
CA ARG A 114 2.24 -9.24 -2.55
C ARG A 114 1.78 -9.29 -1.10
N ALA A 115 0.73 -8.57 -0.77
CA ALA A 115 0.10 -8.63 0.55
C ALA A 115 -0.48 -10.03 0.84
N PRO A 116 -0.58 -10.44 2.12
CA PRO A 116 -1.46 -11.53 2.52
C PRO A 116 -2.87 -11.37 1.92
N PHE A 117 -3.56 -12.50 1.75
CA PHE A 117 -4.90 -12.55 1.16
C PHE A 117 -5.02 -12.10 -0.30
N HIS A 118 -3.90 -11.97 -1.04
CA HIS A 118 -3.92 -11.56 -2.46
C HIS A 118 -3.45 -12.65 -3.44
N ARG A 119 -3.49 -13.93 -3.04
CA ARG A 119 -3.25 -15.05 -3.96
C ARG A 119 -4.41 -15.27 -4.94
N SER A 120 -5.64 -15.03 -4.45
CA SER A 120 -6.85 -15.18 -5.24
C SER A 120 -7.94 -14.22 -4.76
N MET A 121 -8.98 -14.03 -5.57
CA MET A 121 -10.15 -13.25 -5.18
C MET A 121 -10.85 -13.85 -3.95
N LYS A 122 -10.87 -15.18 -3.81
CA LYS A 122 -11.45 -15.87 -2.64
C LYS A 122 -10.66 -15.55 -1.36
N ASP A 123 -9.33 -15.54 -1.44
CA ASP A 123 -8.47 -15.18 -0.29
C ASP A 123 -8.70 -13.71 0.09
N PHE A 124 -8.75 -12.81 -0.89
CA PHE A 124 -9.03 -11.41 -0.65
C PHE A 124 -10.38 -11.19 0.05
N GLN A 125 -11.43 -11.86 -0.45
CA GLN A 125 -12.75 -11.83 0.15
C GLN A 125 -12.76 -12.34 1.60
N HIS A 126 -11.90 -13.32 1.92
CA HIS A 126 -11.71 -13.80 3.29
C HIS A 126 -10.99 -12.76 4.15
N GLY A 127 -9.90 -12.18 3.65
CA GLY A 127 -9.07 -11.23 4.38
C GLY A 127 -9.79 -9.95 4.80
N ILE A 128 -10.72 -9.45 4.00
CA ILE A 128 -11.44 -8.20 4.30
C ILE A 128 -12.60 -8.36 5.31
N ARG A 129 -12.92 -9.59 5.73
CA ARG A 129 -14.10 -9.86 6.58
C ARG A 129 -13.96 -9.39 8.01
N THR A 130 -12.74 -9.26 8.52
CA THR A 130 -12.48 -8.72 9.86
C THR A 130 -11.47 -7.58 9.81
N LEU A 131 -11.60 -6.62 10.73
CA LEU A 131 -10.64 -5.53 10.88
C LEU A 131 -9.26 -6.10 11.25
N ALA A 132 -9.20 -7.08 12.16
CA ALA A 132 -7.96 -7.72 12.58
C ALA A 132 -7.18 -8.35 11.41
N ASN A 133 -7.86 -8.99 10.45
CA ASN A 133 -7.20 -9.51 9.24
C ASN A 133 -6.63 -8.39 8.37
N VAL A 134 -7.37 -7.28 8.21
CA VAL A 134 -6.89 -6.12 7.45
C VAL A 134 -5.66 -5.51 8.11
N VAL A 135 -5.67 -5.34 9.43
CA VAL A 135 -4.52 -4.80 10.18
C VAL A 135 -3.33 -5.76 10.14
N ALA A 136 -3.56 -7.07 10.29
CA ALA A 136 -2.51 -8.08 10.16
C ALA A 136 -1.89 -8.09 8.75
N MET A 137 -2.71 -7.92 7.70
CA MET A 137 -2.23 -7.78 6.32
C MET A 137 -1.32 -6.56 6.16
N LEU A 138 -1.69 -5.41 6.74
CA LEU A 138 -0.84 -4.22 6.73
C LEU A 138 0.49 -4.48 7.44
N ALA A 139 0.44 -5.05 8.65
CA ALA A 139 1.62 -5.32 9.46
C ALA A 139 2.59 -6.33 8.79
N VAL A 140 2.06 -7.43 8.25
CA VAL A 140 2.89 -8.41 7.52
C VAL A 140 3.52 -7.78 6.28
N SER A 141 2.77 -6.95 5.52
CA SER A 141 3.32 -6.26 4.35
C SER A 141 4.46 -5.29 4.73
N VAL A 142 4.32 -4.55 5.83
CA VAL A 142 5.40 -3.69 6.37
C VAL A 142 6.64 -4.52 6.71
N LYS A 143 6.48 -5.65 7.39
CA LYS A 143 7.60 -6.53 7.76
C LYS A 143 8.28 -7.20 6.57
N VAL A 144 7.54 -7.56 5.53
CA VAL A 144 8.12 -8.06 4.27
C VAL A 144 8.95 -6.97 3.60
N ILE A 145 8.45 -5.73 3.53
CA ILE A 145 9.22 -4.59 2.99
C ILE A 145 10.49 -4.38 3.82
N GLU A 146 10.39 -4.38 5.15
CA GLU A 146 11.56 -4.19 6.04
C GLU A 146 12.63 -5.25 5.79
N GLY A 147 12.27 -6.53 5.74
CA GLY A 147 13.23 -7.59 5.47
C GLY A 147 13.88 -7.48 4.07
N ILE A 148 13.16 -6.98 3.05
CA ILE A 148 13.76 -6.68 1.74
C ILE A 148 14.73 -5.48 1.87
N VAL A 149 14.39 -4.44 2.65
CA VAL A 149 15.27 -3.31 2.92
C VAL A 149 16.56 -3.79 3.59
N GLU A 150 16.46 -4.59 4.65
CA GLU A 150 17.61 -5.16 5.37
C GLU A 150 18.52 -5.96 4.43
N THR A 151 17.95 -6.87 3.61
CA THR A 151 18.70 -7.64 2.60
C THR A 151 19.45 -6.75 1.61
N ASN A 152 18.83 -5.65 1.16
CA ASN A 152 19.47 -4.71 0.24
C ASN A 152 20.53 -3.83 0.96
N ARG A 153 20.35 -3.50 2.24
CA ARG A 153 21.38 -2.82 3.06
C ARG A 153 22.61 -3.67 3.26
N GLU A 154 22.46 -4.98 3.50
CA GLU A 154 23.57 -5.92 3.58
C GLU A 154 24.37 -5.98 2.27
N LYS A 155 23.69 -5.90 1.11
CA LYS A 155 24.30 -5.80 -0.22
C LYS A 155 24.89 -4.41 -0.51
N LYS A 156 24.69 -3.44 0.36
CA LYS A 156 25.20 -2.06 0.26
C LYS A 156 24.71 -1.33 -1.00
N VAL A 157 23.48 -1.60 -1.45
CA VAL A 157 22.89 -0.82 -2.55
C VAL A 157 22.86 0.67 -2.20
N PRO A 158 23.10 1.57 -3.17
CA PRO A 158 23.34 2.99 -2.90
C PRO A 158 22.11 3.73 -2.38
N ARG A 159 20.91 3.25 -2.71
CA ARG A 159 19.64 3.90 -2.34
C ARG A 159 18.48 2.92 -2.37
N ILE A 160 17.57 3.04 -1.41
CA ILE A 160 16.34 2.24 -1.33
C ILE A 160 15.12 3.16 -1.30
N LEU A 161 14.22 3.01 -2.26
CA LEU A 161 12.92 3.68 -2.32
C LEU A 161 11.80 2.68 -2.07
N VAL A 162 10.92 2.98 -1.11
CA VAL A 162 9.67 2.26 -0.91
C VAL A 162 8.53 3.03 -1.55
N ALA A 163 7.74 2.39 -2.40
CA ALA A 163 6.60 2.99 -3.09
C ALA A 163 5.41 2.03 -3.12
N GLY A 164 4.22 2.55 -3.33
CA GLY A 164 3.03 1.73 -3.50
C GLY A 164 1.80 2.53 -3.86
N THR A 165 0.82 1.90 -4.50
CA THR A 165 -0.41 2.55 -4.94
C THR A 165 -1.59 2.16 -4.06
N SER A 166 -2.41 3.13 -3.63
CA SER A 166 -3.64 2.90 -2.85
C SER A 166 -3.32 2.13 -1.55
N LEU A 167 -3.75 0.88 -1.38
CA LEU A 167 -3.34 0.04 -0.25
C LEU A 167 -1.82 0.05 -0.05
N GLY A 168 -1.06 -0.13 -1.14
CA GLY A 168 0.39 -0.09 -1.10
C GLY A 168 0.94 1.28 -0.65
N GLY A 169 0.25 2.36 -0.97
CA GLY A 169 0.61 3.70 -0.50
C GLY A 169 0.38 3.89 1.01
N PHE A 170 -0.70 3.33 1.58
CA PHE A 170 -0.89 3.29 3.04
C PHE A 170 0.21 2.46 3.71
N ILE A 171 0.57 1.30 3.14
CA ILE A 171 1.66 0.45 3.64
C ILE A 171 3.01 1.16 3.54
N THR A 172 3.27 1.92 2.47
CA THR A 172 4.45 2.78 2.32
C THR A 172 4.57 3.78 3.48
N ASN A 173 3.47 4.45 3.83
CA ASN A 173 3.42 5.37 4.97
C ASN A 173 3.64 4.63 6.30
N LEU A 174 3.02 3.46 6.50
CA LEU A 174 3.20 2.66 7.70
C LEU A 174 4.64 2.17 7.87
N HIS A 175 5.30 1.77 6.78
CA HIS A 175 6.71 1.41 6.81
C HIS A 175 7.58 2.61 7.21
N HIS A 176 7.30 3.80 6.69
CA HIS A 176 7.97 5.02 7.12
C HIS A 176 7.79 5.30 8.62
N ILE A 177 6.54 5.19 9.13
CA ILE A 177 6.21 5.45 10.54
C ILE A 177 6.92 4.48 11.48
N HIS A 178 6.88 3.18 11.19
CA HIS A 178 7.28 2.15 12.15
C HIS A 178 8.71 1.63 11.96
N CYS A 179 9.27 1.71 10.75
CA CYS A 179 10.63 1.26 10.43
C CYS A 179 11.55 2.44 10.10
N GLY A 180 11.17 3.30 9.15
CA GLY A 180 11.95 4.47 8.76
C GLY A 180 13.29 4.14 8.10
N SER A 181 13.52 2.90 7.67
CA SER A 181 14.82 2.35 7.26
C SER A 181 15.19 2.60 5.79
N ALA A 182 14.22 3.00 4.94
CA ALA A 182 14.48 3.34 3.53
C ALA A 182 14.91 4.81 3.37
N ASP A 183 15.62 5.10 2.27
CA ASP A 183 16.11 6.45 1.98
C ASP A 183 15.01 7.39 1.50
N ALA A 184 13.96 6.84 0.87
CA ALA A 184 12.82 7.63 0.41
C ALA A 184 11.53 6.81 0.37
N TYR A 185 10.40 7.52 0.42
CA TYR A 185 9.06 6.94 0.41
C TYR A 185 8.17 7.67 -0.59
N THR A 186 7.47 6.92 -1.44
CA THR A 186 6.57 7.50 -2.44
C THR A 186 5.18 6.86 -2.35
N PRO A 187 4.35 7.30 -1.39
CA PRO A 187 2.97 6.84 -1.32
C PRO A 187 2.15 7.45 -2.46
N LEU A 188 1.55 6.59 -3.29
CA LEU A 188 0.76 6.97 -4.46
C LEU A 188 -0.72 6.74 -4.18
N LEU A 189 -1.55 7.76 -4.41
CA LEU A 189 -3.01 7.73 -4.22
C LEU A 189 -3.41 7.24 -2.81
N ALA A 190 -2.65 7.63 -1.80
CA ALA A 190 -2.89 7.31 -0.40
C ALA A 190 -2.40 8.44 0.50
N GLY A 191 -2.96 8.51 1.69
CA GLY A 191 -2.50 9.41 2.75
C GLY A 191 -2.35 8.66 4.08
N LEU A 192 -2.78 9.27 5.17
CA LEU A 192 -2.63 8.73 6.53
C LEU A 192 -3.97 8.43 7.21
N ALA A 193 -5.08 8.90 6.62
CA ALA A 193 -6.42 8.67 7.12
C ALA A 193 -7.11 7.52 6.38
N MET A 194 -6.65 6.29 6.58
CA MET A 194 -7.26 5.10 5.96
C MET A 194 -8.67 4.85 6.51
N ASN A 195 -8.93 5.19 7.77
CA ASN A 195 -10.25 5.21 8.40
C ASN A 195 -11.28 6.01 7.59
N ASP A 196 -10.87 7.15 7.04
CA ASP A 196 -11.76 7.99 6.23
C ASP A 196 -12.26 7.28 4.97
N ALA A 197 -11.40 6.50 4.32
CA ALA A 197 -11.78 5.71 3.15
C ALA A 197 -12.92 4.74 3.49
N TYR A 198 -12.83 4.03 4.60
CA TYR A 198 -13.84 3.05 5.02
C TYR A 198 -15.11 3.67 5.61
N LEU A 199 -15.01 4.75 6.35
CA LEU A 199 -16.14 5.30 7.12
C LEU A 199 -16.87 6.44 6.41
N ARG A 200 -16.16 7.29 5.63
CA ARG A 200 -16.67 8.59 5.19
C ARG A 200 -16.58 8.85 3.69
N SER A 201 -15.90 7.96 2.94
CA SER A 201 -15.75 8.09 1.49
C SER A 201 -16.85 7.34 0.71
N ALA A 202 -16.82 7.41 -0.61
CA ALA A 202 -17.64 6.56 -1.46
C ALA A 202 -17.40 5.05 -1.21
N TYR A 203 -16.21 4.67 -0.75
CA TYR A 203 -15.83 3.29 -0.41
C TYR A 203 -16.57 2.74 0.82
N SER A 204 -17.13 3.59 1.67
CA SER A 204 -17.94 3.18 2.82
C SER A 204 -19.14 2.31 2.46
N ARG A 205 -19.58 2.34 1.19
CA ARG A 205 -20.62 1.43 0.66
C ARG A 205 -20.17 -0.03 0.67
N ALA A 206 -18.88 -0.31 0.70
CA ALA A 206 -18.31 -1.65 0.79
C ALA A 206 -18.15 -2.15 2.26
N VAL A 207 -18.39 -1.30 3.25
CA VAL A 207 -18.29 -1.64 4.67
C VAL A 207 -19.63 -2.15 5.20
N ASP A 208 -19.59 -3.13 6.10
CA ASP A 208 -20.77 -3.67 6.77
C ASP A 208 -21.50 -2.60 7.63
N LEU A 209 -22.81 -2.70 7.73
CA LEU A 209 -23.60 -1.72 8.46
C LEU A 209 -23.27 -1.73 9.95
N LYS A 210 -23.13 -2.91 10.58
CA LYS A 210 -22.79 -3.03 12.00
C LYS A 210 -21.42 -2.41 12.30
N ALA A 211 -20.45 -2.59 11.39
CA ALA A 211 -19.15 -1.95 11.54
C ALA A 211 -19.22 -0.41 11.44
N LYS A 212 -20.11 0.12 10.62
CA LYS A 212 -20.34 1.59 10.52
C LYS A 212 -21.10 2.16 11.72
N GLU A 213 -21.95 1.36 12.34
CA GLU A 213 -22.65 1.73 13.58
C GLU A 213 -21.72 1.71 14.82
N ASN A 214 -20.59 0.97 14.71
CA ASN A 214 -19.56 0.84 15.75
C ASN A 214 -18.18 1.28 15.20
N PRO A 215 -17.99 2.55 14.83
CA PRO A 215 -16.82 3.00 14.07
C PRO A 215 -15.55 3.19 14.92
N ALA A 216 -15.62 3.12 16.23
CA ALA A 216 -14.55 3.58 17.14
C ALA A 216 -13.20 2.89 16.85
N ASP A 217 -13.17 1.57 16.75
CA ASP A 217 -11.93 0.83 16.48
C ASP A 217 -11.42 1.11 15.06
N ILE A 218 -12.31 1.12 14.06
CA ILE A 218 -11.92 1.44 12.68
C ILE A 218 -11.35 2.86 12.61
N ASP A 219 -11.98 3.82 13.29
CA ASP A 219 -11.57 5.22 13.28
C ASP A 219 -10.23 5.43 13.99
N THR A 220 -9.97 4.66 15.05
CA THR A 220 -8.72 4.74 15.81
C THR A 220 -7.59 3.95 15.13
N VAL A 221 -7.83 2.68 14.82
CA VAL A 221 -6.79 1.74 14.36
C VAL A 221 -6.29 2.04 12.95
N LEU A 222 -7.13 2.66 12.09
CA LEU A 222 -6.78 3.02 10.71
C LEU A 222 -6.52 4.51 10.51
N ASN A 223 -6.22 5.27 11.56
CA ASN A 223 -5.85 6.68 11.51
C ASN A 223 -4.40 6.88 11.95
N PHE A 224 -3.51 7.06 10.99
CA PHE A 224 -2.06 7.12 11.19
C PHE A 224 -1.51 8.56 11.28
N ARG A 225 -2.37 9.59 11.31
CA ARG A 225 -1.96 10.99 11.28
C ARG A 225 -1.09 11.38 12.47
N GLY A 226 -1.48 10.95 13.68
CA GLY A 226 -0.75 11.25 14.91
C GLY A 226 0.66 10.70 14.86
N GLU A 227 0.79 9.40 14.59
CA GLU A 227 2.07 8.71 14.51
C GLU A 227 3.00 9.32 13.43
N PHE A 228 2.43 9.69 12.28
CA PHE A 228 3.19 10.33 11.21
C PHE A 228 3.70 11.71 11.59
N SER A 229 2.90 12.52 12.31
CA SER A 229 3.27 13.87 12.71
C SER A 229 4.46 13.91 13.67
N GLU A 230 4.73 12.81 14.36
CA GLU A 230 5.86 12.64 15.28
C GLU A 230 7.17 12.26 14.58
N LYS A 231 7.12 11.98 13.27
CA LYS A 231 8.28 11.52 12.49
C LYS A 231 8.87 12.64 11.62
N ASP A 232 10.20 12.64 11.49
CA ASP A 232 10.81 13.38 10.40
C ASP A 232 10.45 12.70 9.08
N SER A 233 9.69 13.38 8.26
CA SER A 233 9.17 12.88 7.00
C SER A 233 9.69 13.68 5.79
N GLY A 234 10.88 14.33 5.90
CA GLY A 234 11.57 15.04 4.82
C GLY A 234 11.82 14.18 3.58
N ASN A 235 11.88 12.87 3.76
CA ASN A 235 12.07 11.87 2.70
C ASN A 235 10.77 11.23 2.18
N VAL A 236 9.58 11.77 2.51
CA VAL A 236 8.28 11.29 2.01
C VAL A 236 7.76 12.19 0.90
N PHE A 237 7.48 11.63 -0.28
CA PHE A 237 7.08 12.31 -1.51
C PHE A 237 5.73 11.80 -2.02
N PRO A 238 4.61 12.27 -1.46
CA PRO A 238 3.28 11.76 -1.79
C PRO A 238 2.77 12.28 -3.13
N LEU A 239 1.99 11.43 -3.85
CA LEU A 239 1.23 11.80 -5.02
C LEU A 239 -0.25 11.48 -4.81
N LEU A 240 -1.12 12.47 -4.93
CA LEU A 240 -2.57 12.34 -4.76
C LEU A 240 -3.34 12.71 -6.05
N ALA A 241 -4.54 12.16 -6.17
CA ALA A 241 -5.49 12.50 -7.24
C ALA A 241 -6.55 13.50 -6.74
N ARG A 242 -6.69 14.66 -7.41
CA ARG A 242 -7.53 15.78 -6.96
C ARG A 242 -9.02 15.42 -6.86
N HIS A 243 -9.49 14.53 -7.71
CA HIS A 243 -10.91 14.18 -7.82
C HIS A 243 -11.21 12.81 -7.18
N ASP A 244 -10.29 12.29 -6.36
CA ASP A 244 -10.44 11.01 -5.68
C ASP A 244 -11.60 11.04 -4.68
N ARG A 245 -12.54 10.08 -4.86
CA ARG A 245 -13.73 9.91 -4.03
C ARG A 245 -13.60 8.71 -3.09
N ILE A 246 -12.56 7.92 -3.24
CA ILE A 246 -12.24 6.74 -2.44
C ILE A 246 -11.26 7.12 -1.34
N VAL A 247 -10.10 7.63 -1.72
CA VAL A 247 -9.07 8.18 -0.85
C VAL A 247 -9.14 9.70 -0.96
N ARG A 248 -10.12 10.30 -0.25
CA ARG A 248 -10.57 11.68 -0.47
C ARG A 248 -9.43 12.70 -0.41
N TYR A 249 -9.15 13.36 -1.54
CA TYR A 249 -8.05 14.30 -1.69
C TYR A 249 -7.91 15.34 -0.57
N PRO A 250 -8.97 16.09 -0.16
CA PRO A 250 -8.79 17.11 0.88
C PRO A 250 -8.32 16.53 2.21
N VAL A 251 -8.88 15.38 2.60
CA VAL A 251 -8.56 14.69 3.86
C VAL A 251 -7.14 14.13 3.85
N GLN A 252 -6.76 13.52 2.73
CA GLN A 252 -5.43 12.91 2.62
C GLN A 252 -4.33 13.96 2.41
N LYS A 253 -4.59 15.04 1.69
CA LYS A 253 -3.66 16.16 1.58
C LYS A 253 -3.40 16.79 2.96
N ASP A 254 -4.46 17.06 3.70
CA ASP A 254 -4.39 17.62 5.05
C ASP A 254 -3.59 16.71 6.01
N SER A 255 -3.70 15.39 5.81
CA SER A 255 -2.99 14.41 6.65
C SER A 255 -1.46 14.48 6.52
N TYR A 256 -0.92 15.05 5.46
CA TYR A 256 0.51 15.29 5.29
C TYR A 256 0.99 16.64 5.87
N GLY A 257 0.09 17.47 6.42
CA GLY A 257 0.44 18.80 6.93
C GLY A 257 1.01 19.71 5.85
N ASP A 258 2.10 20.40 6.17
CA ASP A 258 2.76 21.37 5.26
C ASP A 258 3.66 20.71 4.19
N ARG A 259 3.66 19.37 4.08
CA ARG A 259 4.50 18.69 3.10
C ARG A 259 4.03 18.91 1.68
N PRO A 260 4.96 19.11 0.74
CA PRO A 260 4.63 19.18 -0.67
C PRO A 260 3.98 17.88 -1.15
N VAL A 261 2.79 17.99 -1.71
CA VAL A 261 2.04 16.88 -2.30
C VAL A 261 1.94 17.09 -3.80
N VAL A 262 2.45 16.16 -4.59
CA VAL A 262 2.23 16.17 -6.04
C VAL A 262 0.78 15.78 -6.31
N THR A 263 0.12 16.52 -7.22
CA THR A 263 -1.30 16.32 -7.50
C THR A 263 -1.53 16.09 -8.98
N ILE A 264 -2.35 15.07 -9.30
CA ILE A 264 -2.81 14.81 -10.67
C ILE A 264 -4.32 15.07 -10.79
N GLU A 265 -4.77 15.55 -11.94
CA GLU A 265 -6.19 15.86 -12.22
C GLU A 265 -6.97 14.58 -12.60
N LYS A 266 -7.05 13.63 -11.66
CA LYS A 266 -7.66 12.29 -11.80
C LYS A 266 -8.54 11.98 -10.57
N GLY A 267 -9.40 10.95 -10.68
CA GLY A 267 -10.01 10.25 -9.56
C GLY A 267 -9.13 9.08 -9.09
N HIS A 268 -9.59 8.26 -8.16
CA HIS A 268 -8.83 7.10 -7.68
C HIS A 268 -8.56 6.08 -8.78
N ALA A 269 -9.62 5.58 -9.40
CA ALA A 269 -9.52 4.59 -10.48
C ALA A 269 -8.73 5.11 -11.68
N THR A 270 -9.03 6.33 -12.15
CA THR A 270 -8.33 6.93 -13.28
C THR A 270 -6.91 7.36 -12.94
N GLY A 271 -6.60 7.63 -11.68
CA GLY A 271 -5.26 7.89 -11.15
C GLY A 271 -4.42 6.62 -11.14
N ALA A 272 -4.99 5.51 -10.68
CA ALA A 272 -4.32 4.19 -10.71
C ALA A 272 -3.98 3.73 -12.15
N LEU A 273 -4.73 4.22 -13.14
CA LEU A 273 -4.46 3.97 -14.57
C LEU A 273 -3.52 5.02 -15.21
N ALA A 274 -3.12 6.05 -14.49
CA ALA A 274 -2.20 7.08 -14.98
C ALA A 274 -0.72 6.60 -14.92
N TYR A 275 -0.44 5.43 -15.46
CA TYR A 275 0.82 4.71 -15.31
C TYR A 275 2.06 5.56 -15.63
N GLY A 276 1.99 6.43 -16.65
CA GLY A 276 3.08 7.34 -17.00
C GLY A 276 3.39 8.34 -15.89
N ALA A 277 2.37 8.98 -15.32
CA ALA A 277 2.53 9.95 -14.24
C ALA A 277 3.06 9.29 -12.95
N LEU A 278 2.52 8.11 -12.59
CA LEU A 278 2.97 7.34 -11.43
C LEU A 278 4.44 6.94 -11.59
N ARG A 279 4.83 6.40 -12.75
CA ARG A 279 6.20 6.01 -13.06
C ARG A 279 7.15 7.21 -12.99
N SER A 280 6.81 8.31 -13.66
CA SER A 280 7.65 9.52 -13.67
C SER A 280 7.93 9.98 -12.24
N HIS A 281 6.88 10.10 -11.42
CA HIS A 281 7.03 10.52 -10.04
C HIS A 281 7.93 9.59 -9.22
N VAL A 282 7.77 8.26 -9.35
CA VAL A 282 8.61 7.27 -8.66
C VAL A 282 10.06 7.38 -9.09
N PHE A 283 10.34 7.47 -10.40
CA PHE A 283 11.72 7.57 -10.89
C PHE A 283 12.36 8.92 -10.58
N ASP A 284 11.60 10.02 -10.62
CA ASP A 284 12.10 11.33 -10.22
C ASP A 284 12.57 11.34 -8.75
N VAL A 285 11.89 10.59 -7.86
CA VAL A 285 12.31 10.43 -6.47
C VAL A 285 13.47 9.45 -6.32
N LEU A 286 13.47 8.36 -7.08
CA LEU A 286 14.54 7.35 -7.02
C LEU A 286 15.91 7.91 -7.43
N GLN A 287 15.93 8.92 -8.31
CA GLN A 287 17.15 9.52 -8.87
C GLN A 287 17.67 10.76 -8.09
N ARG A 288 16.94 11.23 -7.08
CA ARG A 288 17.37 12.33 -6.17
C ARG A 288 18.49 11.89 -5.25
#